data_3e86bf83b41077069ee32d284f342e40
#
_entry.id   3e86bf83b41077069ee32d284f342e40
#
_cell.length_a   1.000
_cell.length_b   1.000
_cell.length_c   1.000
_cell.angle_alpha   90.00
_cell.angle_beta   90.00
_cell.angle_gamma   90.00
#
_symmetry.space_group_name_H-M   'P 1'
#
loop_
_entity.id
_entity.type
_entity.pdbx_description
1 polymer ?
#
loop_
_entity_poly.entity_id
_entity_poly.type
_entity_poly.pdbx_seq_one_letter_code
_entity_poly.pdbx_strand_id
1 'polypeptide(L)'
;MPASFCGGPVTEAELKKRLDDAEKSPKQFAAAVLGLPEKTLRHKSSPDKWCILQILGHLADMEVLYAYRIRQMLADKDPVIAPIDQDAWAKSLGYLESSPPELVALYGLNRHANVGLLRRLKAEDLQKSARHPELDHRVTVADYVQMMSKHRPNHLEQIERLKKEAIGT
;
A
#
# COMPACT_ATOMS: atom_id res chain seq x y z
N MET A 1 -4.14 13.92 -6.08
CA MET A 1 -3.51 14.90 -5.18
C MET A 1 -2.38 14.20 -4.48
N PRO A 2 -1.11 14.62 -4.60
CA PRO A 2 -0.03 14.04 -3.81
C PRO A 2 -0.30 14.32 -2.34
N ALA A 3 -0.30 13.27 -1.52
CA ALA A 3 -0.41 13.41 -0.08
C ALA A 3 0.74 14.27 0.44
N SER A 4 0.43 15.26 1.27
CA SER A 4 1.43 16.12 1.93
C SER A 4 2.38 15.24 2.75
N PHE A 5 3.64 15.14 2.34
CA PHE A 5 4.68 14.29 2.90
C PHE A 5 5.47 14.95 4.05
N CYS A 6 4.95 16.00 4.66
CA CYS A 6 5.62 16.65 5.79
C CYS A 6 5.26 15.99 7.11
N GLY A 7 5.93 14.88 7.44
CA GLY A 7 5.94 14.30 8.78
C GLY A 7 7.21 14.71 9.52
N GLY A 8 7.09 15.32 10.71
CA GLY A 8 8.23 15.55 11.60
C GLY A 8 8.88 14.23 12.08
N PRO A 9 9.94 14.28 12.90
CA PRO A 9 10.65 13.09 13.33
C PRO A 9 9.69 12.11 14.03
N VAL A 10 9.67 10.88 13.53
CA VAL A 10 8.82 9.80 14.07
C VAL A 10 9.49 9.27 15.33
N THR A 11 8.81 9.28 16.47
CA THR A 11 9.32 8.69 17.70
C THR A 11 9.35 7.16 17.58
N GLU A 12 10.19 6.50 18.40
CA GLU A 12 10.29 5.03 18.43
C GLU A 12 8.94 4.36 18.76
N ALA A 13 8.19 4.94 19.69
CA ALA A 13 6.86 4.46 20.07
C ALA A 13 5.86 4.56 18.91
N GLU A 14 5.88 5.68 18.16
CA GLU A 14 5.05 5.84 16.98
C GLU A 14 5.45 4.90 15.84
N LEU A 15 6.75 4.72 15.60
CA LEU A 15 7.26 3.76 14.63
C LEU A 15 6.75 2.35 14.95
N LYS A 16 6.95 1.91 16.19
CA LYS A 16 6.48 0.61 16.66
C LYS A 16 4.98 0.45 16.43
N LYS A 17 4.17 1.42 16.86
CA LYS A 17 2.72 1.40 16.68
C LYS A 17 2.33 1.29 15.19
N ARG A 18 2.94 2.09 14.31
CA ARG A 18 2.66 2.06 12.87
C ARG A 18 3.01 0.71 12.24
N LEU A 19 4.13 0.11 12.63
CA LEU A 19 4.54 -1.21 12.14
C LEU A 19 3.64 -2.33 12.67
N ASP A 20 3.24 -2.29 13.95
CA ASP A 20 2.30 -3.24 14.54
C ASP A 20 0.92 -3.16 13.84
N ASP A 21 0.46 -1.96 13.53
CA ASP A 21 -0.79 -1.76 12.78
C ASP A 21 -0.67 -2.20 11.31
N ALA A 22 0.48 -1.95 10.68
CA ALA A 22 0.76 -2.41 9.33
C ALA A 22 0.75 -3.95 9.25
N GLU A 23 1.32 -4.64 10.21
CA GLU A 23 1.40 -6.11 10.25
C GLU A 23 0.02 -6.79 10.40
N LYS A 24 -0.96 -6.11 11.01
CA LYS A 24 -2.34 -6.61 11.14
C LYS A 24 -3.16 -6.49 9.84
N SER A 25 -2.74 -5.63 8.93
CA SER A 25 -3.53 -5.26 7.74
C SER A 25 -3.89 -6.42 6.80
N PRO A 26 -3.04 -7.44 6.55
CA PRO A 26 -3.42 -8.56 5.69
C PRO A 26 -4.63 -9.34 6.19
N LYS A 27 -4.70 -9.58 7.51
CA LYS A 27 -5.85 -10.25 8.13
C LYS A 27 -7.13 -9.43 8.00
N GLN A 28 -7.04 -8.11 8.04
CA GLN A 28 -8.19 -7.22 7.90
C GLN A 28 -8.71 -7.22 6.46
N PHE A 29 -7.83 -7.18 5.46
CA PHE A 29 -8.24 -7.30 4.05
C PHE A 29 -8.79 -8.70 3.76
N ALA A 30 -8.18 -9.77 4.27
CA ALA A 30 -8.71 -11.12 4.15
C ALA A 30 -10.15 -11.21 4.68
N ALA A 31 -10.39 -10.70 5.90
CA ALA A 31 -11.72 -10.70 6.52
C ALA A 31 -12.73 -9.83 5.74
N ALA A 32 -12.29 -8.68 5.21
CA ALA A 32 -13.16 -7.77 4.46
C ALA A 32 -13.70 -8.37 3.16
N VAL A 33 -12.96 -9.31 2.53
CA VAL A 33 -13.33 -9.91 1.24
C VAL A 33 -13.75 -11.38 1.33
N LEU A 34 -13.70 -11.97 2.52
CA LEU A 34 -14.03 -13.38 2.74
C LEU A 34 -15.48 -13.67 2.32
N GLY A 35 -15.64 -14.64 1.42
CA GLY A 35 -16.96 -15.12 0.97
C GLY A 35 -17.76 -14.13 0.13
N LEU A 36 -17.16 -13.03 -0.34
CA LEU A 36 -17.86 -12.11 -1.22
C LEU A 36 -18.13 -12.78 -2.58
N PRO A 37 -19.37 -12.62 -3.12
CA PRO A 37 -19.69 -13.13 -4.45
C PRO A 37 -18.93 -12.34 -5.54
N GLU A 38 -18.70 -13.00 -6.68
CA GLU A 38 -17.99 -12.43 -7.84
C GLU A 38 -18.60 -11.09 -8.29
N LYS A 39 -19.93 -10.98 -8.28
CA LYS A 39 -20.65 -9.73 -8.58
C LYS A 39 -20.16 -8.58 -7.70
N THR A 40 -20.01 -8.79 -6.41
CA THR A 40 -19.53 -7.77 -5.45
C THR A 40 -18.05 -7.46 -5.65
N LEU A 41 -17.21 -8.47 -5.90
CA LEU A 41 -15.78 -8.29 -6.13
C LEU A 41 -15.49 -7.44 -7.36
N ARG A 42 -16.33 -7.51 -8.39
CA ARG A 42 -16.21 -6.78 -9.67
C ARG A 42 -17.07 -5.53 -9.75
N HIS A 43 -17.90 -5.25 -8.73
CA HIS A 43 -18.73 -4.06 -8.71
C HIS A 43 -17.86 -2.78 -8.73
N LYS A 44 -18.28 -1.81 -9.55
CA LYS A 44 -17.68 -0.48 -9.66
C LYS A 44 -18.73 0.59 -9.43
N SER A 45 -18.42 1.60 -8.64
CA SER A 45 -19.31 2.77 -8.45
C SER A 45 -19.54 3.56 -9.76
N SER A 46 -18.57 3.53 -10.67
CA SER A 46 -18.65 4.04 -12.06
C SER A 46 -17.58 3.35 -12.92
N PRO A 47 -17.68 3.41 -14.27
CA PRO A 47 -16.78 2.68 -15.18
C PRO A 47 -15.29 2.98 -15.00
N ASP A 48 -14.95 4.20 -14.57
CA ASP A 48 -13.59 4.70 -14.34
C ASP A 48 -13.04 4.39 -12.94
N LYS A 49 -13.88 3.87 -12.02
CA LYS A 49 -13.48 3.55 -10.66
C LYS A 49 -13.03 2.09 -10.53
N TRP A 50 -12.21 1.85 -9.53
CA TRP A 50 -11.72 0.52 -9.22
C TRP A 50 -12.77 -0.32 -8.51
N CYS A 51 -12.83 -1.60 -8.85
CA CYS A 51 -13.53 -2.62 -8.08
C CYS A 51 -12.63 -3.20 -6.98
N ILE A 52 -13.18 -4.09 -6.13
CA ILE A 52 -12.45 -4.70 -5.02
C ILE A 52 -11.21 -5.49 -5.50
N LEU A 53 -11.30 -6.25 -6.59
CA LEU A 53 -10.15 -6.97 -7.15
C LEU A 53 -9.01 -6.02 -7.55
N GLN A 54 -9.34 -4.90 -8.18
CA GLN A 54 -8.33 -3.89 -8.55
C GLN A 54 -7.70 -3.22 -7.33
N ILE A 55 -8.47 -2.99 -6.27
CA ILE A 55 -7.92 -2.49 -4.99
C ILE A 55 -6.94 -3.51 -4.38
N LEU A 56 -7.29 -4.80 -4.36
CA LEU A 56 -6.41 -5.84 -3.81
C LEU A 56 -5.12 -5.99 -4.64
N GLY A 57 -5.22 -5.99 -5.97
CA GLY A 57 -4.05 -6.01 -6.86
C GLY A 57 -3.14 -4.80 -6.64
N HIS A 58 -3.73 -3.62 -6.60
CA HIS A 58 -2.99 -2.39 -6.28
C HIS A 58 -2.28 -2.48 -4.92
N LEU A 59 -2.93 -2.98 -3.88
CA LEU A 59 -2.32 -3.15 -2.56
C LEU A 59 -1.11 -4.10 -2.61
N ALA A 60 -1.22 -5.21 -3.34
CA ALA A 60 -0.14 -6.18 -3.51
C ALA A 60 1.07 -5.56 -4.21
N ASP A 61 0.85 -4.84 -5.31
CA ASP A 61 1.90 -4.20 -6.08
C ASP A 61 2.55 -3.02 -5.35
N MET A 62 1.77 -2.27 -4.56
CA MET A 62 2.34 -1.21 -3.73
C MET A 62 3.31 -1.76 -2.68
N GLU A 63 3.09 -2.95 -2.15
CA GLU A 63 4.06 -3.58 -1.25
C GLU A 63 5.37 -3.97 -1.93
N VAL A 64 5.31 -4.47 -3.16
CA VAL A 64 6.49 -4.74 -3.98
C VAL A 64 7.25 -3.43 -4.24
N LEU A 65 6.52 -2.38 -4.60
CA LEU A 65 7.09 -1.07 -4.87
C LEU A 65 7.75 -0.45 -3.62
N TYR A 66 7.09 -0.54 -2.46
CA TYR A 66 7.66 -0.10 -1.19
C TYR A 66 8.92 -0.90 -0.84
N ALA A 67 8.89 -2.22 -1.04
CA ALA A 67 10.04 -3.08 -0.83
C ALA A 67 11.26 -2.62 -1.64
N TYR A 68 11.07 -2.33 -2.92
CA TYR A 68 12.13 -1.86 -3.82
C TYR A 68 12.65 -0.49 -3.40
N ARG A 69 11.77 0.49 -3.25
CA ARG A 69 12.13 1.88 -2.94
C ARG A 69 12.81 2.04 -1.59
N ILE A 70 12.34 1.34 -0.56
CA ILE A 70 12.98 1.34 0.77
C ILE A 70 14.40 0.78 0.67
N ARG A 71 14.60 -0.32 -0.08
CA ARG A 71 15.93 -0.90 -0.27
C ARG A 71 16.88 0.02 -1.04
N GLN A 72 16.38 0.70 -2.07
CA GLN A 72 17.18 1.73 -2.76
C GLN A 72 17.62 2.84 -1.81
N MET A 73 16.72 3.39 -0.99
CA MET A 73 17.08 4.44 -0.02
C MET A 73 18.10 3.97 1.01
N LEU A 74 18.05 2.69 1.39
CA LEU A 74 18.97 2.13 2.39
C LEU A 74 20.36 1.83 1.84
N ALA A 75 20.46 1.41 0.57
CA ALA A 75 21.67 0.82 -0.01
C ALA A 75 22.32 1.68 -1.10
N ASP A 76 21.54 2.43 -1.89
CA ASP A 76 22.06 3.14 -3.06
C ASP A 76 22.55 4.55 -2.69
N LYS A 77 23.50 5.03 -3.47
CA LYS A 77 23.99 6.41 -3.36
C LYS A 77 23.08 7.35 -4.16
N ASP A 78 22.38 8.26 -3.47
CA ASP A 78 21.49 9.27 -4.05
C ASP A 78 20.43 8.69 -5.02
N PRO A 79 19.57 7.75 -4.57
CA PRO A 79 18.60 7.11 -5.45
C PRO A 79 17.54 8.08 -5.95
N VAL A 80 16.98 7.75 -7.13
CA VAL A 80 15.85 8.45 -7.75
C VAL A 80 14.68 7.48 -7.86
N ILE A 81 13.54 7.87 -7.32
CA ILE A 81 12.30 7.09 -7.38
C ILE A 81 11.61 7.32 -8.72
N ALA A 82 11.33 6.25 -9.46
CA ALA A 82 10.50 6.33 -10.64
C ALA A 82 9.02 6.51 -10.24
N PRO A 83 8.30 7.50 -10.80
CA PRO A 83 6.85 7.60 -10.63
C PRO A 83 6.14 6.44 -11.31
N ILE A 84 4.93 6.14 -10.86
CA ILE A 84 4.08 5.10 -11.46
C ILE A 84 2.70 5.66 -11.75
N ASP A 85 2.08 5.16 -12.81
CA ASP A 85 0.67 5.36 -13.11
C ASP A 85 -0.13 4.17 -12.56
N GLN A 86 -0.76 4.35 -11.40
CA GLN A 86 -1.54 3.32 -10.72
C GLN A 86 -2.79 2.89 -11.52
N ASP A 87 -3.40 3.81 -12.26
CA ASP A 87 -4.57 3.51 -13.09
C ASP A 87 -4.18 2.69 -14.33
N ALA A 88 -3.02 2.98 -14.94
CA ALA A 88 -2.47 2.16 -16.00
C ALA A 88 -2.13 0.75 -15.49
N TRP A 89 -1.55 0.62 -14.30
CA TRP A 89 -1.29 -0.68 -13.67
C TRP A 89 -2.58 -1.45 -13.43
N ALA A 90 -3.61 -0.82 -12.85
CA ALA A 90 -4.89 -1.45 -12.57
C ALA A 90 -5.65 -1.91 -13.84
N LYS A 91 -5.31 -1.36 -15.01
CA LYS A 91 -5.87 -1.76 -16.31
C LYS A 91 -5.07 -2.87 -16.99
N SER A 92 -3.73 -2.89 -16.78
CA SER A 92 -2.82 -3.68 -17.61
C SER A 92 -2.26 -4.93 -16.93
N LEU A 93 -2.28 -5.01 -15.58
CA LEU A 93 -1.62 -6.08 -14.83
C LEU A 93 -2.53 -7.26 -14.48
N GLY A 94 -3.73 -7.35 -15.07
CA GLY A 94 -4.57 -8.54 -14.96
C GLY A 94 -5.15 -8.80 -13.56
N TYR A 95 -5.39 -7.76 -12.75
CA TYR A 95 -5.95 -7.95 -11.40
C TYR A 95 -7.33 -8.61 -11.40
N LEU A 96 -8.07 -8.44 -12.48
CA LEU A 96 -9.41 -9.05 -12.64
C LEU A 96 -9.36 -10.57 -12.85
N GLU A 97 -8.26 -11.10 -13.33
CA GLU A 97 -8.03 -12.54 -13.54
C GLU A 97 -7.46 -13.24 -12.30
N SER A 98 -7.06 -12.48 -11.28
CA SER A 98 -6.49 -13.00 -10.04
C SER A 98 -7.58 -13.33 -9.02
N SER A 99 -7.34 -14.32 -8.16
CA SER A 99 -8.25 -14.63 -7.05
C SER A 99 -7.98 -13.71 -5.83
N PRO A 100 -9.03 -13.31 -5.08
CA PRO A 100 -8.84 -12.52 -3.86
C PRO A 100 -7.87 -13.14 -2.85
N PRO A 101 -7.91 -14.48 -2.58
CA PRO A 101 -6.95 -15.11 -1.67
C PRO A 101 -5.50 -14.97 -2.12
N GLU A 102 -5.20 -15.09 -3.43
CA GLU A 102 -3.85 -14.93 -3.97
C GLU A 102 -3.34 -13.49 -3.81
N LEU A 103 -4.17 -12.50 -4.15
CA LEU A 103 -3.81 -11.09 -4.00
C LEU A 103 -3.56 -10.71 -2.53
N VAL A 104 -4.42 -11.20 -1.62
CA VAL A 104 -4.25 -10.97 -0.17
C VAL A 104 -3.00 -11.69 0.37
N ALA A 105 -2.69 -12.90 -0.12
CA ALA A 105 -1.49 -13.63 0.27
C ALA A 105 -0.22 -12.90 -0.21
N LEU A 106 -0.20 -12.43 -1.45
CA LEU A 106 0.92 -11.67 -2.02
C LEU A 106 1.14 -10.36 -1.24
N TYR A 107 0.07 -9.61 -0.99
CA TYR A 107 0.10 -8.44 -0.13
C TYR A 107 0.68 -8.78 1.25
N GLY A 108 0.19 -9.85 1.89
CA GLY A 108 0.58 -10.25 3.24
C GLY A 108 2.05 -10.64 3.36
N LEU A 109 2.57 -11.42 2.41
CA LEU A 109 3.98 -11.85 2.38
C LEU A 109 4.92 -10.65 2.22
N ASN A 110 4.63 -9.78 1.26
CA ASN A 110 5.45 -8.57 1.03
C ASN A 110 5.36 -7.61 2.23
N ARG A 111 4.17 -7.41 2.81
CA ARG A 111 3.97 -6.61 4.01
C ARG A 111 4.79 -7.13 5.19
N HIS A 112 4.74 -8.43 5.44
CA HIS A 112 5.52 -9.06 6.50
C HIS A 112 7.03 -8.86 6.30
N ALA A 113 7.53 -9.06 5.08
CA ALA A 113 8.93 -8.85 4.74
C ALA A 113 9.36 -7.38 4.92
N ASN A 114 8.53 -6.44 4.49
CA ASN A 114 8.80 -5.00 4.64
C ASN A 114 8.80 -4.56 6.11
N VAL A 115 7.81 -4.97 6.89
CA VAL A 115 7.73 -4.69 8.33
C VAL A 115 8.93 -5.30 9.05
N GLY A 116 9.31 -6.54 8.74
CA GLY A 116 10.48 -7.20 9.31
C GLY A 116 11.79 -6.47 9.00
N LEU A 117 11.96 -5.89 7.82
CA LEU A 117 13.09 -5.04 7.48
C LEU A 117 13.07 -3.76 8.33
N LEU A 118 11.94 -3.03 8.32
CA LEU A 118 11.79 -1.73 8.99
C LEU A 118 12.00 -1.82 10.51
N ARG A 119 11.62 -2.93 11.14
CA ARG A 119 11.83 -3.16 12.60
C ARG A 119 13.31 -3.28 13.00
N ARG A 120 14.19 -3.57 12.05
CA ARG A 120 15.64 -3.70 12.31
C ARG A 120 16.42 -2.42 12.04
N LEU A 121 15.76 -1.38 11.52
CA LEU A 121 16.40 -0.11 11.19
C LEU A 121 16.64 0.73 12.45
N LYS A 122 17.73 1.48 12.41
CA LYS A 122 18.04 2.50 13.40
C LYS A 122 17.38 3.83 13.03
N ALA A 123 17.32 4.77 13.96
CA ALA A 123 16.75 6.10 13.74
C ALA A 123 17.39 6.84 12.56
N GLU A 124 18.70 6.68 12.38
CA GLU A 124 19.45 7.26 11.26
C GLU A 124 19.03 6.70 9.90
N ASP A 125 18.69 5.41 9.82
CA ASP A 125 18.22 4.77 8.58
C ASP A 125 16.87 5.31 8.13
N LEU A 126 16.03 5.71 9.06
CA LEU A 126 14.72 6.30 8.75
C LEU A 126 14.82 7.64 8.02
N GLN A 127 15.95 8.34 8.14
CA GLN A 127 16.22 9.62 7.48
C GLN A 127 16.85 9.44 6.09
N LYS A 128 17.26 8.22 5.72
CA LYS A 128 17.73 7.95 4.37
C LYS A 128 16.63 8.22 3.37
N SER A 129 16.99 8.80 2.22
CA SER A 129 16.01 9.41 1.33
C SER A 129 16.36 9.24 -0.14
N ALA A 130 15.35 9.38 -0.99
CA ALA A 130 15.46 9.39 -2.44
C ALA A 130 14.91 10.69 -3.02
N ARG A 131 15.36 11.07 -4.22
CA ARG A 131 14.73 12.12 -5.01
C ARG A 131 13.48 11.57 -5.70
N HIS A 132 12.40 12.33 -5.65
CA HIS A 132 11.18 12.04 -6.42
C HIS A 132 11.01 13.13 -7.49
N PRO A 133 10.95 12.79 -8.79
CA PRO A 133 10.98 13.80 -9.85
C PRO A 133 9.76 14.73 -9.88
N GLU A 134 8.64 14.28 -9.28
CA GLU A 134 7.39 15.04 -9.24
C GLU A 134 7.21 15.82 -7.91
N LEU A 135 8.18 15.75 -7.00
CA LEU A 135 8.14 16.44 -5.72
C LEU A 135 9.33 17.40 -5.59
N ASP A 136 9.11 18.52 -4.94
CA ASP A 136 10.12 19.53 -4.65
C ASP A 136 11.03 19.18 -3.45
N HIS A 137 10.76 18.04 -2.80
CA HIS A 137 11.47 17.55 -1.63
C HIS A 137 11.85 16.07 -1.77
N ARG A 138 12.80 15.64 -0.96
CA ARG A 138 13.21 14.23 -0.90
C ARG A 138 12.20 13.42 -0.06
N VAL A 139 11.97 12.18 -0.48
CA VAL A 139 11.12 11.23 0.25
C VAL A 139 12.01 10.33 1.10
N THR A 140 11.70 10.19 2.38
CA THR A 140 12.46 9.40 3.36
C THR A 140 11.88 8.01 3.58
N VAL A 141 12.64 7.12 4.22
CA VAL A 141 12.14 5.82 4.71
C VAL A 141 11.00 6.04 5.72
N ALA A 142 11.08 7.07 6.58
CA ALA A 142 10.02 7.41 7.52
C ALA A 142 8.71 7.79 6.82
N ASP A 143 8.78 8.48 5.68
CA ASP A 143 7.58 8.80 4.88
C ASP A 143 6.93 7.53 4.33
N TYR A 144 7.71 6.52 3.93
CA TYR A 144 7.17 5.23 3.50
C TYR A 144 6.46 4.48 4.63
N VAL A 145 7.00 4.51 5.85
CA VAL A 145 6.31 3.95 7.05
C VAL A 145 4.96 4.65 7.26
N GLN A 146 4.93 5.97 7.12
CA GLN A 146 3.70 6.73 7.22
C GLN A 146 2.70 6.39 6.11
N MET A 147 3.16 6.28 4.86
CA MET A 147 2.31 5.85 3.73
C MET A 147 1.72 4.47 3.96
N MET A 148 2.53 3.48 4.33
CA MET A 148 2.06 2.12 4.64
C MET A 148 0.98 2.11 5.73
N SER A 149 1.11 2.98 6.74
CA SER A 149 0.12 3.12 7.82
C SER A 149 -1.18 3.75 7.37
N LYS A 150 -1.14 4.81 6.54
CA LYS A 150 -2.32 5.55 6.05
C LYS A 150 -3.04 4.86 4.90
N HIS A 151 -2.35 4.07 4.10
CA HIS A 151 -2.90 3.41 2.92
C HIS A 151 -4.01 2.40 3.26
N ARG A 152 -3.84 1.67 4.36
CA ARG A 152 -4.79 0.66 4.83
C ARG A 152 -6.20 1.19 5.12
N PRO A 153 -6.42 2.17 6.02
CA PRO A 153 -7.77 2.59 6.36
C PRO A 153 -8.54 3.10 5.16
N ASN A 154 -7.91 3.86 4.27
CA ASN A 154 -8.54 4.39 3.07
C ASN A 154 -9.10 3.29 2.16
N HIS A 155 -8.34 2.22 1.93
CA HIS A 155 -8.79 1.11 1.08
C HIS A 155 -9.78 0.18 1.78
N LEU A 156 -9.71 -0.01 3.10
CA LEU A 156 -10.76 -0.73 3.83
C LEU A 156 -12.10 0.00 3.75
N GLU A 157 -12.11 1.31 3.95
CA GLU A 157 -13.32 2.14 3.79
C GLU A 157 -13.86 2.07 2.35
N GLN A 158 -12.99 2.09 1.36
CA GLN A 158 -13.37 1.96 -0.04
C GLN A 158 -14.01 0.58 -0.33
N ILE A 159 -13.45 -0.51 0.19
CA ILE A 159 -14.02 -1.86 0.06
C ILE A 159 -15.39 -1.92 0.74
N GLU A 160 -15.53 -1.41 1.97
CA GLU A 160 -16.80 -1.45 2.68
C GLU A 160 -17.90 -0.61 1.97
N ARG A 161 -17.53 0.49 1.34
CA ARG A 161 -18.45 1.26 0.49
C ARG A 161 -18.92 0.45 -0.71
N LEU A 162 -18.00 -0.15 -1.47
CA LEU A 162 -18.32 -0.98 -2.65
C LEU A 162 -19.20 -2.17 -2.30
N LYS A 163 -18.99 -2.80 -1.14
CA LYS A 163 -19.87 -3.88 -0.64
C LYS A 163 -21.30 -3.40 -0.45
N LYS A 164 -21.49 -2.23 0.17
CA LYS A 164 -22.83 -1.66 0.39
C LYS A 164 -23.53 -1.31 -0.91
N GLU A 165 -22.81 -0.70 -1.85
CA GLU A 165 -23.32 -0.35 -3.17
C GLU A 165 -23.75 -1.59 -3.97
N ALA A 166 -22.95 -2.67 -3.94
CA ALA A 166 -23.25 -3.92 -4.64
C ALA A 166 -24.47 -4.69 -4.10
N ILE A 167 -24.85 -4.47 -2.83
CA ILE A 167 -26.03 -5.09 -2.21
C ILE A 167 -27.30 -4.30 -2.54
N GLY A 168 -27.19 -2.98 -2.74
CA GLY A 168 -28.31 -2.11 -3.06
C GLY A 168 -28.71 -2.08 -4.54
N THR A 169 -27.96 -2.80 -5.38
CA THR A 169 -28.21 -2.98 -6.83
C THR A 169 -28.55 -4.44 -7.16
#